data_6fcc575a6985be63f66130414f0e37cb
#
_entry.id   6fcc575a6985be63f66130414f0e37cb
#
_cell.length_a   1.000
_cell.length_b   1.000
_cell.length_c   1.000
_cell.angle_alpha   90.00
_cell.angle_beta   90.00
_cell.angle_gamma   90.00
#
_symmetry.space_group_name_H-M   'P 1'
#
loop_
_entity.id
_entity.type
_entity.pdbx_description
1 polymer ?
#
loop_
_entity_poly.entity_id
_entity_poly.type
_entity_poly.pdbx_seq_one_letter_code
_entity_poly.pdbx_strand_id
1 'polypeptide(L)' 'MPEKSSRPPEGLPTYRVLTGPDDAAFCHRVSEAVSLGYKLYGTPALTYNGENVIVAQALIWPTLERSVARSK' A
#
# COMPACT_ATOMS: atom_id res chain seq x y z
N MET A 1 -23.27 -2.41 0.64
CA MET A 1 -22.87 -2.28 0.54
C MET A 1 -22.32 -1.89 0.45
N PRO A 2 -22.16 -1.78 0.61
CA PRO A 2 -21.52 -1.34 0.53
C PRO A 2 -20.80 -1.08 0.29
N GLU A 3 -21.00 -0.98 0.41
CA GLU A 3 -20.41 -0.48 -0.11
C GLU A 3 -19.23 -0.17 0.35
N LYS A 4 -18.60 -0.44 -0.24
CA LYS A 4 -17.34 -0.05 0.09
C LYS A 4 -17.25 1.39 0.21
N SER A 5 -16.63 1.86 1.19
CA SER A 5 -16.43 3.25 1.43
C SER A 5 -15.53 3.83 0.34
N SER A 6 -15.70 5.11 0.03
CA SER A 6 -14.84 5.76 -0.93
C SER A 6 -13.52 6.18 -0.32
N ARG A 7 -13.30 5.90 0.94
CA ARG A 7 -12.03 6.20 1.56
C ARG A 7 -11.64 5.06 2.48
N PRO A 8 -10.34 4.99 2.81
CA PRO A 8 -9.86 3.91 3.66
C PRO A 8 -10.47 3.96 5.06
N PRO A 9 -10.48 2.84 5.75
CA PRO A 9 -11.02 2.79 7.10
C PRO A 9 -10.13 3.55 8.08
N GLU A 10 -10.73 3.97 9.18
CA GLU A 10 -10.01 4.51 10.32
C GLU A 10 -9.17 5.74 10.03
N GLY A 11 -9.57 6.49 9.01
CA GLY A 11 -8.84 7.70 8.70
C GLY A 11 -7.49 7.49 8.09
N LEU A 12 -7.21 6.28 7.60
CA LEU A 12 -5.95 6.01 6.96
C LEU A 12 -5.83 6.77 5.65
N PRO A 13 -4.61 7.11 5.24
CA PRO A 13 -4.44 7.84 3.99
C PRO A 13 -4.77 6.98 2.78
N THR A 14 -5.14 7.64 1.71
CA THR A 14 -5.47 6.96 0.47
C THR A 14 -4.24 6.32 -0.17
N TYR A 15 -3.12 7.01 -0.12
CA TYR A 15 -1.86 6.53 -0.67
C TYR A 15 -0.91 6.25 0.46
N ARG A 16 -0.33 5.07 0.46
CA ARG A 16 0.60 4.69 1.52
C ARG A 16 1.84 4.06 0.91
N VAL A 17 2.97 4.34 1.51
CA VAL A 17 4.19 3.61 1.18
C VAL A 17 4.67 2.97 2.47
N LEU A 18 4.69 1.66 2.47
CA LEU A 18 5.18 0.90 3.62
C LEU A 18 6.64 0.57 3.38
N THR A 19 7.45 0.77 4.39
CA THR A 19 8.86 0.45 4.29
C THR A 19 9.26 -0.37 5.50
N GLY A 20 10.31 -1.15 5.34
CA GLY A 20 10.80 -1.94 6.45
C GLY A 20 11.85 -2.91 5.97
N PRO A 21 12.47 -3.63 6.91
CA PRO A 21 13.42 -4.67 6.53
C PRO A 21 12.74 -5.74 5.70
N ASP A 22 13.53 -6.40 4.87
CA ASP A 22 13.01 -7.46 4.03
C ASP A 22 12.82 -8.72 4.88
N ASP A 23 11.69 -8.79 5.56
CA ASP A 23 11.41 -9.92 6.43
C ASP A 23 9.91 -10.20 6.46
N ALA A 24 9.54 -11.22 7.24
CA ALA A 24 8.15 -11.64 7.30
C ALA A 24 7.26 -10.56 7.89
N ALA A 25 7.78 -9.77 8.81
CA ALA A 25 6.98 -8.71 9.42
C ALA A 25 6.52 -7.71 8.37
N PHE A 26 7.41 -7.36 7.43
CA PHE A 26 7.03 -6.46 6.36
C PHE A 26 5.94 -7.07 5.50
N CYS A 27 6.07 -8.35 5.16
CA CYS A 27 5.07 -9.03 4.36
C CYS A 27 3.72 -9.04 5.06
N HIS A 28 3.71 -9.24 6.37
CA HIS A 28 2.48 -9.23 7.13
C HIS A 28 1.83 -7.85 7.10
N ARG A 29 2.62 -6.80 7.19
CA ARG A 29 2.08 -5.44 7.16
C ARG A 29 1.44 -5.14 5.81
N VAL A 30 2.09 -5.54 4.72
CA VAL A 30 1.54 -5.33 3.40
C VAL A 30 0.26 -6.16 3.22
N SER A 31 0.31 -7.41 3.66
CA SER A 31 -0.85 -8.28 3.55
C SER A 31 -2.03 -7.74 4.32
N GLU A 32 -1.77 -7.17 5.49
CA GLU A 32 -2.83 -6.58 6.29
C GLU A 32 -3.48 -5.42 5.56
N ALA A 33 -2.66 -4.56 4.94
CA ALA A 33 -3.21 -3.43 4.20
C ALA A 33 -4.05 -3.91 3.02
N VAL A 34 -3.59 -4.94 2.33
CA VAL A 34 -4.35 -5.49 1.22
C VAL A 34 -5.69 -6.05 1.73
N SER A 35 -5.67 -6.68 2.91
CA SER A 35 -6.90 -7.20 3.49
C SER A 35 -7.90 -6.11 3.80
N LEU A 36 -7.43 -4.92 4.11
CA LEU A 36 -8.32 -3.80 4.37
C LEU A 36 -8.97 -3.27 3.09
N GLY A 37 -8.38 -3.55 1.94
CA GLY A 37 -8.94 -3.10 0.68
C GLY A 37 -7.98 -2.31 -0.17
N TYR A 38 -6.76 -2.10 0.26
CA TYR A 38 -5.75 -1.42 -0.55
C TYR A 38 -5.30 -2.30 -1.68
N LYS A 39 -4.82 -1.66 -2.74
CA LYS A 39 -4.22 -2.37 -3.87
C LYS A 39 -2.75 -2.00 -3.95
N LEU A 40 -1.96 -2.94 -4.37
CA LEU A 40 -0.54 -2.67 -4.61
C LEU A 40 -0.42 -1.71 -5.78
N TYR A 41 0.44 -0.74 -5.65
CA TYR A 41 0.65 0.26 -6.67
C TYR A 41 2.09 0.20 -7.12
N GLY A 42 2.31 -0.37 -8.28
CA GLY A 42 3.64 -0.55 -8.79
C GLY A 42 4.34 -1.74 -8.14
N THR A 43 5.58 -1.92 -8.46
CA THR A 43 6.37 -3.01 -7.92
C THR A 43 7.13 -2.55 -6.69
N PRO A 44 7.50 -3.48 -5.82
CA PRO A 44 8.26 -3.10 -4.65
C PRO A 44 9.66 -2.62 -5.04
N ALA A 45 10.20 -1.74 -4.23
CA ALA A 45 11.55 -1.23 -4.41
C ALA A 45 12.42 -1.72 -3.28
N LEU A 46 13.70 -1.89 -3.56
CA LEU A 46 14.64 -2.36 -2.58
C LEU A 46 15.81 -1.41 -2.51
N THR A 47 16.35 -1.26 -1.31
CA THR A 47 17.58 -0.51 -1.13
C THR A 47 18.32 -1.12 0.05
N TYR A 48 19.57 -0.72 0.20
CA TYR A 48 20.42 -1.24 1.25
C TYR A 48 20.88 -0.07 2.11
N ASN A 49 20.64 -0.17 3.41
CA ASN A 49 20.96 0.95 4.29
C ASN A 49 22.32 0.82 5.00
N GLY A 50 23.13 -0.12 4.55
CA GLY A 50 24.42 -0.36 5.19
C GLY A 50 24.41 -1.58 6.09
N GLU A 51 23.25 -2.05 6.47
CA GLU A 51 23.12 -3.24 7.32
C GLU A 51 22.10 -4.20 6.80
N ASN A 52 20.99 -3.69 6.29
CA ASN A 52 19.89 -4.55 5.88
C ASN A 52 19.31 -4.06 4.58
N VAL A 53 18.66 -4.99 3.87
CA VAL A 53 17.87 -4.64 2.70
C VAL A 53 16.57 -4.04 3.20
N ILE A 54 16.23 -2.89 2.68
CA ILE A 54 14.99 -2.19 3.01
C ILE A 54 14.06 -2.28 1.82
N VAL A 55 12.81 -2.65 2.09
CA VAL A 55 11.79 -2.81 1.07
C VAL A 55 10.79 -1.68 1.20
N ALA A 56 10.32 -1.19 0.07
CA ALA A 56 9.25 -0.20 0.04
C ALA A 56 8.19 -0.68 -0.93
N GLN A 57 6.92 -0.57 -0.52
CA GLN A 57 5.81 -0.95 -1.37
C GLN A 57 4.72 0.12 -1.26
N ALA A 58 4.33 0.67 -2.38
CA ALA A 58 3.25 1.64 -2.41
C ALA A 58 1.92 0.94 -2.54
N LEU A 59 0.92 1.51 -1.88
CA LEU A 59 -0.43 0.99 -1.93
C LEU A 59 -1.37 2.16 -2.14
N ILE A 60 -2.49 1.89 -2.79
CA ILE A 60 -3.44 2.94 -3.07
C ILE A 60 -4.86 2.41 -2.87
N TRP A 61 -5.71 3.29 -2.38
CA TRP A 61 -7.12 2.91 -2.20
C TRP A 61 -7.80 2.95 -3.57
N PRO A 62 -8.53 1.88 -3.94
CA PRO A 62 -9.00 1.73 -5.32
C PRO A 62 -9.87 2.85 -5.86
N THR A 63 -10.62 3.49 -4.99
CA THR A 63 -11.48 4.55 -5.46
C THR A 63 -10.69 5.68 -6.08
N LEU A 64 -9.59 6.06 -5.43
CA LEU A 64 -8.74 7.10 -6.00
C LEU A 64 -8.06 6.61 -7.26
N GLU A 65 -7.67 5.36 -7.28
CA GLU A 65 -7.02 4.80 -8.44
C GLU A 65 -7.92 4.94 -9.66
N ARG A 66 -9.20 4.65 -9.47
CA ARG A 66 -10.13 4.75 -10.56
C ARG A 66 -10.29 6.18 -11.04
N SER A 67 -10.35 7.11 -10.10
CA SER A 67 -10.45 8.52 -10.46
C SER A 67 -9.23 8.99 -11.24
N VAL A 68 -8.06 8.58 -10.81
CA VAL A 68 -6.83 8.97 -11.48
C VAL A 68 -6.82 8.43 -12.89
N ALA A 69 -7.23 7.19 -13.06
CA ALA A 69 -7.25 6.59 -14.39
C ALA A 69 -8.15 7.36 -15.32
N ARG A 70 -9.27 7.85 -14.79
CA ARG A 70 -10.19 8.55 -15.65
C ARG A 70 -9.75 9.93 -16.01
N SER A 71 -8.93 10.55 -15.21
CA SER A 71 -8.54 11.91 -15.48
C SER A 71 -7.44 12.02 -16.51
N LYS A 72 -6.93 10.90 -16.98
CA LYS A 72 -5.85 10.97 -17.95
C LYS A 72 -6.32 11.29 -19.33
#